data_294cc0d7f037b85bc58e1150446c51d1
#
_entry.id   294cc0d7f037b85bc58e1150446c51d1
#
_cell.length_a   1.000
_cell.length_b   1.000
_cell.length_c   1.000
_cell.angle_alpha   90.00
_cell.angle_beta   90.00
_cell.angle_gamma   90.00
#
_symmetry.space_group_name_H-M   'P 1'
#
loop_
_entity.id
_entity.type
_entity.pdbx_description
1 polymer ?
#
loop_
_entity_poly.entity_id
_entity_poly.type
_entity_poly.pdbx_seq_one_letter_code
_entity_poly.pdbx_strand_id
1 'polypeptide(L)'
;LADENGLIPQLLRQMQVDPAALLQAAKSEIEKLPKVTGPGREPDKVYVSRDCDQVLNEAEKLAKHMQDEYVSVEHLFLALLDHPGTELKKAWKPFNLNREAFLQALSSVRGNQRVTNDTPEDTYNALQKYGTDLVEQARANKLDPVIGRDSEIRNVIRILSRKTKNNPVLIGEPGVGKTAIAEGLAQRIVRGDVPDSLKDRTIFSLDMGALIAGAKYRGEFEERLKAVLNEVKKSDGRIILFIDELHTIV
;
A
#
# COMPACT_ATOMS: atom_id res chain seq x y z
N LEU A 1 -14.39 -3.97 0.67
CA LEU A 1 -14.88 -2.97 1.62
C LEU A 1 -14.72 -3.39 3.09
N ALA A 2 -14.81 -4.69 3.40
CA ALA A 2 -14.69 -5.18 4.79
C ALA A 2 -13.24 -5.17 5.29
N ASP A 3 -12.27 -5.22 4.43
CA ASP A 3 -10.86 -5.04 4.74
C ASP A 3 -10.55 -3.53 4.78
N GLU A 4 -10.41 -2.98 5.97
CA GLU A 4 -10.18 -1.53 6.17
C GLU A 4 -8.88 -1.02 5.55
N ASN A 5 -7.90 -1.89 5.38
CA ASN A 5 -6.59 -1.60 4.78
C ASN A 5 -6.51 -1.92 3.28
N GLY A 6 -7.58 -2.50 2.72
CA GLY A 6 -7.64 -2.86 1.30
C GLY A 6 -7.66 -1.65 0.38
N LEU A 7 -7.38 -1.90 -0.90
CA LEU A 7 -7.31 -0.87 -1.95
C LEU A 7 -8.61 -0.05 -2.07
N ILE A 8 -9.77 -0.70 -2.09
CA ILE A 8 -11.04 -0.01 -2.32
C ILE A 8 -11.36 1.00 -1.21
N PRO A 9 -11.28 0.69 0.10
CA PRO A 9 -11.44 1.69 1.15
C PRO A 9 -10.46 2.85 1.05
N GLN A 10 -9.22 2.60 0.65
CA GLN A 10 -8.21 3.65 0.46
C GLN A 10 -8.63 4.62 -0.67
N LEU A 11 -9.05 4.10 -1.82
CA LEU A 11 -9.52 4.91 -2.94
C LEU A 11 -10.77 5.71 -2.59
N LEU A 12 -11.73 5.11 -1.87
CA LEU A 12 -12.93 5.79 -1.42
C LEU A 12 -12.62 6.97 -0.48
N ARG A 13 -11.67 6.80 0.45
CA ARG A 13 -11.20 7.92 1.32
C ARG A 13 -10.61 9.07 0.50
N GLN A 14 -9.83 8.77 -0.55
CA GLN A 14 -9.32 9.81 -1.46
C GLN A 14 -10.44 10.54 -2.20
N MET A 15 -11.53 9.83 -2.53
CA MET A 15 -12.73 10.41 -3.12
C MET A 15 -13.64 11.13 -2.10
N GLN A 16 -13.21 11.24 -0.84
CA GLN A 16 -14.00 11.80 0.28
C GLN A 16 -15.29 11.03 0.56
N VAL A 17 -15.31 9.73 0.24
CA VAL A 17 -16.41 8.82 0.54
C VAL A 17 -16.04 7.97 1.75
N ASP A 18 -16.93 7.90 2.75
CA ASP A 18 -16.75 7.05 3.92
C ASP A 18 -16.96 5.56 3.57
N PRO A 19 -15.90 4.72 3.62
CA PRO A 19 -16.02 3.31 3.28
C PRO A 19 -16.90 2.52 4.26
N ALA A 20 -16.94 2.92 5.54
CA ALA A 20 -17.72 2.22 6.56
C ALA A 20 -19.23 2.46 6.33
N ALA A 21 -19.63 3.71 6.04
CA ALA A 21 -21.00 4.04 5.70
C ALA A 21 -21.45 3.34 4.41
N LEU A 22 -20.59 3.28 3.38
CA LEU A 22 -20.87 2.57 2.14
C LEU A 22 -21.04 1.06 2.37
N LEU A 23 -20.17 0.45 3.19
CA LEU A 23 -20.28 -0.95 3.56
C LEU A 23 -21.59 -1.23 4.30
N GLN A 24 -21.97 -0.38 5.25
CA GLN A 24 -23.22 -0.51 6.00
C GLN A 24 -24.45 -0.41 5.09
N ALA A 25 -24.44 0.53 4.14
CA ALA A 25 -25.52 0.64 3.15
C ALA A 25 -25.64 -0.64 2.30
N ALA A 26 -24.52 -1.20 1.82
CA ALA A 26 -24.50 -2.43 1.07
C ALA A 26 -24.99 -3.64 1.91
N LYS A 27 -24.57 -3.76 3.17
CA LYS A 27 -25.04 -4.81 4.08
C LYS A 27 -26.56 -4.73 4.31
N SER A 28 -27.08 -3.52 4.51
CA SER A 28 -28.52 -3.31 4.70
C SER A 28 -29.35 -3.79 3.48
N GLU A 29 -28.85 -3.59 2.27
CA GLU A 29 -29.52 -4.12 1.06
C GLU A 29 -29.42 -5.64 0.95
N ILE A 30 -28.27 -6.24 1.31
CA ILE A 30 -28.09 -7.70 1.34
C ILE A 30 -29.06 -8.35 2.35
N GLU A 31 -29.29 -7.74 3.50
CA GLU A 31 -30.21 -8.26 4.52
C GLU A 31 -31.67 -8.27 4.06
N LYS A 32 -32.05 -7.40 3.12
CA LYS A 32 -33.39 -7.34 2.53
C LYS A 32 -33.62 -8.44 1.48
N LEU A 33 -32.54 -9.08 0.99
CA LEU A 33 -32.69 -10.12 -0.02
C LEU A 33 -33.40 -11.35 0.54
N PRO A 34 -34.32 -11.97 -0.24
CA PRO A 34 -35.04 -13.16 0.20
C PRO A 34 -34.06 -14.30 0.46
N LYS A 35 -34.11 -14.85 1.67
CA LYS A 35 -33.31 -16.02 2.06
C LYS A 35 -34.03 -17.28 1.60
N VAL A 36 -33.43 -18.03 0.69
CA VAL A 36 -33.96 -19.34 0.29
C VAL A 36 -33.60 -20.36 1.37
N THR A 37 -34.62 -20.77 2.14
CA THR A 37 -34.54 -21.83 3.14
C THR A 37 -35.52 -22.92 2.78
N GLY A 38 -35.10 -24.17 2.71
CA GLY A 38 -36.01 -25.30 2.45
C GLY A 38 -35.29 -26.61 2.08
N PRO A 39 -35.99 -27.74 2.11
CA PRO A 39 -35.42 -29.08 1.87
C PRO A 39 -34.93 -29.31 0.41
N GLY A 40 -35.15 -28.39 -0.52
CA GLY A 40 -34.63 -28.44 -1.88
C GLY A 40 -33.34 -27.69 -2.12
N ARG A 41 -32.72 -27.13 -1.08
CA ARG A 41 -31.42 -26.46 -1.19
C ARG A 41 -30.31 -27.50 -1.23
N GLU A 42 -29.63 -27.64 -2.36
CA GLU A 42 -28.38 -28.38 -2.44
C GLU A 42 -27.27 -27.53 -1.80
N PRO A 43 -26.66 -27.96 -0.68
CA PRO A 43 -25.72 -27.14 0.09
C PRO A 43 -24.50 -26.65 -0.70
N ASP A 44 -24.13 -27.41 -1.75
CA ASP A 44 -22.89 -27.20 -2.50
C ASP A 44 -23.11 -26.50 -3.87
N LYS A 45 -24.36 -26.10 -4.20
CA LYS A 45 -24.65 -25.37 -5.43
C LYS A 45 -24.85 -23.88 -5.13
N VAL A 46 -23.88 -23.07 -5.55
CA VAL A 46 -23.98 -21.60 -5.56
C VAL A 46 -24.44 -21.16 -6.95
N TYR A 47 -25.59 -20.48 -7.01
CA TYR A 47 -26.09 -19.91 -8.25
C TYR A 47 -25.70 -18.43 -8.29
N VAL A 48 -25.05 -18.05 -9.39
CA VAL A 48 -24.70 -16.66 -9.66
C VAL A 48 -25.91 -15.98 -10.32
N SER A 49 -26.30 -14.81 -9.82
CA SER A 49 -27.38 -14.03 -10.46
C SER A 49 -26.90 -13.47 -11.80
N ARG A 50 -27.87 -13.17 -12.69
CA ARG A 50 -27.55 -12.54 -13.99
C ARG A 50 -26.76 -11.24 -13.85
N ASP A 51 -27.09 -10.42 -12.86
CA ASP A 51 -26.40 -9.16 -12.61
C ASP A 51 -24.97 -9.40 -12.13
N CYS A 52 -24.75 -10.40 -11.27
CA CYS A 52 -23.42 -10.77 -10.82
C CYS A 52 -22.58 -11.33 -11.98
N ASP A 53 -23.13 -12.18 -12.83
CA ASP A 53 -22.46 -12.68 -14.03
C ASP A 53 -22.06 -11.54 -14.98
N GLN A 54 -22.94 -10.56 -15.15
CA GLN A 54 -22.65 -9.37 -15.96
C GLN A 54 -21.48 -8.55 -15.39
N VAL A 55 -21.44 -8.36 -14.07
CA VAL A 55 -20.32 -7.66 -13.38
C VAL A 55 -19.01 -8.42 -13.58
N LEU A 56 -19.00 -9.74 -13.42
CA LEU A 56 -17.79 -10.55 -13.59
C LEU A 56 -17.27 -10.48 -15.04
N ASN A 57 -18.16 -10.61 -16.03
CA ASN A 57 -17.80 -10.49 -17.45
C ASN A 57 -17.27 -9.08 -17.79
N GLU A 58 -17.82 -8.04 -17.20
CA GLU A 58 -17.34 -6.67 -17.40
C GLU A 58 -15.97 -6.43 -16.73
N ALA A 59 -15.76 -7.00 -15.54
CA ALA A 59 -14.48 -6.95 -14.86
C ALA A 59 -13.34 -7.60 -15.69
N GLU A 60 -13.62 -8.73 -16.36
CA GLU A 60 -12.67 -9.35 -17.29
C GLU A 60 -12.34 -8.45 -18.49
N LYS A 61 -13.33 -7.78 -19.05
CA LYS A 61 -13.09 -6.85 -20.17
C LYS A 61 -12.26 -5.65 -19.73
N LEU A 62 -12.54 -5.11 -18.52
CA LEU A 62 -11.77 -4.02 -17.94
C LEU A 62 -10.32 -4.42 -17.71
N ALA A 63 -10.07 -5.61 -17.15
CA ALA A 63 -8.71 -6.13 -16.97
C ALA A 63 -7.97 -6.23 -18.32
N LYS A 64 -8.59 -6.78 -19.36
CA LYS A 64 -8.01 -6.85 -20.71
C LYS A 64 -7.74 -5.46 -21.31
N HIS A 65 -8.65 -4.51 -21.09
CA HIS A 65 -8.47 -3.13 -21.57
C HIS A 65 -7.31 -2.42 -20.86
N MET A 66 -7.11 -2.67 -19.57
CA MET A 66 -6.01 -2.16 -18.77
C MET A 66 -4.70 -2.95 -19.00
N GLN A 67 -4.72 -3.98 -19.83
CA GLN A 67 -3.59 -4.88 -20.12
C GLN A 67 -3.10 -5.62 -18.88
N ASP A 68 -4.01 -5.99 -18.00
CA ASP A 68 -3.78 -6.77 -16.79
C ASP A 68 -3.97 -8.26 -17.06
N GLU A 69 -3.16 -9.09 -16.40
CA GLU A 69 -3.20 -10.54 -16.54
C GLU A 69 -4.25 -11.19 -15.63
N TYR A 70 -4.58 -10.52 -14.53
CA TYR A 70 -5.55 -10.97 -13.54
C TYR A 70 -6.66 -9.94 -13.32
N VAL A 71 -7.85 -10.44 -12.99
CA VAL A 71 -8.96 -9.61 -12.52
C VAL A 71 -8.74 -9.35 -11.03
N SER A 72 -8.63 -8.08 -10.65
CA SER A 72 -8.44 -7.63 -9.27
C SER A 72 -9.65 -6.85 -8.76
N VAL A 73 -9.61 -6.43 -7.49
CA VAL A 73 -10.75 -5.78 -6.83
C VAL A 73 -11.14 -4.46 -7.49
N GLU A 74 -10.20 -3.72 -8.07
CA GLU A 74 -10.49 -2.48 -8.79
C GLU A 74 -11.32 -2.72 -10.06
N HIS A 75 -11.06 -3.82 -10.79
CA HIS A 75 -11.86 -4.19 -11.95
C HIS A 75 -13.28 -4.56 -11.54
N LEU A 76 -13.43 -5.32 -10.45
CA LEU A 76 -14.73 -5.69 -9.89
C LEU A 76 -15.49 -4.45 -9.42
N PHE A 77 -14.82 -3.52 -8.74
CA PHE A 77 -15.47 -2.30 -8.25
C PHE A 77 -15.88 -1.37 -9.40
N LEU A 78 -15.04 -1.21 -10.43
CA LEU A 78 -15.39 -0.46 -11.65
C LEU A 78 -16.58 -1.08 -12.37
N ALA A 79 -16.59 -2.42 -12.54
CA ALA A 79 -17.70 -3.13 -13.15
C ALA A 79 -19.00 -2.96 -12.35
N LEU A 80 -18.93 -2.93 -11.01
CA LEU A 80 -20.06 -2.62 -10.14
C LEU A 80 -20.54 -1.17 -10.28
N LEU A 81 -19.64 -0.21 -10.52
CA LEU A 81 -20.03 1.19 -10.80
C LEU A 81 -20.74 1.33 -12.13
N ASP A 82 -20.33 0.58 -13.14
CA ASP A 82 -20.94 0.58 -14.47
C ASP A 82 -22.28 -0.19 -14.48
N HIS A 83 -22.39 -1.28 -13.70
CA HIS A 83 -23.56 -2.17 -13.63
C HIS A 83 -24.02 -2.40 -12.17
N PRO A 84 -24.47 -1.36 -11.45
CA PRO A 84 -24.73 -1.48 -10.01
C PRO A 84 -26.00 -2.27 -9.66
N GLY A 85 -26.81 -2.71 -10.63
CA GLY A 85 -28.13 -3.25 -10.36
C GLY A 85 -29.07 -2.21 -9.70
N THR A 86 -30.36 -2.52 -9.63
CA THR A 86 -31.34 -1.53 -9.18
C THR A 86 -31.19 -1.15 -7.71
N GLU A 87 -31.01 -2.12 -6.85
CA GLU A 87 -31.00 -1.92 -5.39
C GLU A 87 -29.67 -1.27 -4.95
N LEU A 88 -28.56 -1.73 -5.48
CA LEU A 88 -27.24 -1.17 -5.18
C LEU A 88 -27.15 0.30 -5.67
N LYS A 89 -27.72 0.58 -6.84
CA LYS A 89 -27.79 1.95 -7.37
C LYS A 89 -28.54 2.91 -6.44
N LYS A 90 -29.63 2.44 -5.83
CA LYS A 90 -30.38 3.23 -4.82
C LYS A 90 -29.55 3.45 -3.56
N ALA A 91 -28.90 2.41 -3.05
CA ALA A 91 -28.07 2.46 -1.85
C ALA A 91 -26.84 3.36 -2.02
N TRP A 92 -26.27 3.42 -3.23
CA TRP A 92 -25.07 4.20 -3.52
C TRP A 92 -25.32 5.65 -3.91
N LYS A 93 -26.57 5.99 -4.23
CA LYS A 93 -26.95 7.37 -4.62
C LYS A 93 -26.49 8.45 -3.64
N PRO A 94 -26.61 8.27 -2.30
CA PRO A 94 -26.16 9.28 -1.33
C PRO A 94 -24.66 9.54 -1.34
N PHE A 95 -23.86 8.58 -1.79
CA PHE A 95 -22.39 8.64 -1.78
C PHE A 95 -21.81 9.29 -3.04
N ASN A 96 -22.65 9.61 -4.03
CA ASN A 96 -22.25 10.25 -5.28
C ASN A 96 -21.00 9.61 -5.92
N LEU A 97 -20.97 8.27 -5.96
CA LEU A 97 -19.87 7.51 -6.53
C LEU A 97 -19.76 7.81 -8.04
N ASN A 98 -18.56 8.21 -8.45
CA ASN A 98 -18.26 8.61 -9.82
C ASN A 98 -17.12 7.76 -10.35
N ARG A 99 -17.30 7.17 -11.53
CA ARG A 99 -16.33 6.32 -12.21
C ARG A 99 -15.02 7.08 -12.53
N GLU A 100 -15.13 8.33 -13.02
CA GLU A 100 -13.98 9.15 -13.36
C GLU A 100 -13.14 9.49 -12.13
N ALA A 101 -13.80 9.86 -11.03
CA ALA A 101 -13.11 10.12 -9.76
C ALA A 101 -12.44 8.86 -9.21
N PHE A 102 -13.06 7.69 -9.36
CA PHE A 102 -12.45 6.42 -8.96
C PHE A 102 -11.22 6.08 -9.81
N LEU A 103 -11.29 6.24 -11.13
CA LEU A 103 -10.16 6.04 -12.04
C LEU A 103 -9.01 7.01 -11.74
N GLN A 104 -9.31 8.25 -11.40
CA GLN A 104 -8.30 9.23 -11.01
C GLN A 104 -7.61 8.85 -9.70
N ALA A 105 -8.38 8.44 -8.69
CA ALA A 105 -7.83 7.93 -7.43
C ALA A 105 -6.99 6.66 -7.67
N LEU A 106 -7.49 5.72 -8.46
CA LEU A 106 -6.77 4.50 -8.84
C LEU A 106 -5.45 4.81 -9.53
N SER A 107 -5.45 5.75 -10.47
CA SER A 107 -4.22 6.18 -11.17
C SER A 107 -3.19 6.77 -10.22
N SER A 108 -3.60 7.47 -9.16
CA SER A 108 -2.68 8.04 -8.17
C SER A 108 -2.01 6.97 -7.30
N VAL A 109 -2.72 5.87 -7.01
CA VAL A 109 -2.21 4.77 -6.17
C VAL A 109 -1.44 3.75 -7.01
N ARG A 110 -2.03 3.31 -8.10
CA ARG A 110 -1.49 2.26 -8.98
C ARG A 110 -0.40 2.79 -9.92
N GLY A 111 -0.50 4.05 -10.38
CA GLY A 111 0.36 4.60 -11.43
C GLY A 111 0.24 3.77 -12.72
N ASN A 112 1.39 3.38 -13.29
CA ASN A 112 1.47 2.53 -14.49
C ASN A 112 1.74 1.04 -14.17
N GLN A 113 1.51 0.60 -12.95
CA GLN A 113 1.72 -0.81 -12.60
C GLN A 113 0.61 -1.67 -13.21
N ARG A 114 0.98 -2.86 -13.71
CA ARG A 114 0.05 -3.86 -14.22
C ARG A 114 -0.21 -4.92 -13.16
N VAL A 115 -1.39 -5.50 -13.19
CA VAL A 115 -1.74 -6.65 -12.36
C VAL A 115 -1.17 -7.90 -13.03
N THR A 116 -0.07 -8.40 -12.51
CA THR A 116 0.66 -9.56 -13.03
C THR A 116 0.64 -10.77 -12.08
N ASN A 117 -0.01 -10.63 -10.93
CA ASN A 117 -0.16 -11.68 -9.92
C ASN A 117 -1.58 -11.67 -9.33
N ASP A 118 -1.88 -12.64 -8.49
CA ASP A 118 -3.17 -12.81 -7.82
C ASP A 118 -3.34 -11.93 -6.56
N THR A 119 -2.28 -11.24 -6.12
CA THR A 119 -2.27 -10.32 -4.96
C THR A 119 -1.66 -8.95 -5.33
N PRO A 120 -2.20 -8.23 -6.32
CA PRO A 120 -1.61 -6.99 -6.84
C PRO A 120 -1.57 -5.87 -5.79
N GLU A 121 -2.47 -5.90 -4.83
CA GLU A 121 -2.55 -4.90 -3.75
C GLU A 121 -1.31 -4.90 -2.85
N ASP A 122 -0.57 -6.01 -2.81
CA ASP A 122 0.69 -6.11 -2.07
C ASP A 122 1.80 -5.25 -2.66
N THR A 123 1.68 -4.86 -3.93
CA THR A 123 2.65 -4.02 -4.62
C THR A 123 2.24 -2.54 -4.66
N TYR A 124 0.98 -2.21 -4.34
CA TYR A 124 0.50 -0.83 -4.32
C TYR A 124 0.89 -0.16 -3.00
N ASN A 125 1.40 1.07 -3.08
CA ASN A 125 1.90 1.82 -1.92
C ASN A 125 2.84 0.96 -1.04
N ALA A 126 3.69 0.15 -1.69
CA ALA A 126 4.55 -0.81 -1.03
C ALA A 126 5.46 -0.16 0.03
N LEU A 127 5.92 1.06 -0.23
CA LEU A 127 6.77 1.78 0.71
C LEU A 127 6.03 2.10 2.02
N GLN A 128 4.76 2.51 1.96
CA GLN A 128 3.95 2.77 3.16
C GLN A 128 3.51 1.47 3.85
N LYS A 129 3.29 0.40 3.08
CA LYS A 129 2.86 -0.89 3.60
C LYS A 129 3.99 -1.62 4.33
N TYR A 130 5.22 -1.56 3.79
CA TYR A 130 6.39 -2.31 4.27
C TYR A 130 7.49 -1.42 4.86
N GLY A 131 7.26 -0.13 4.96
CA GLY A 131 8.22 0.81 5.50
C GLY A 131 7.60 1.78 6.49
N THR A 132 8.45 2.32 7.35
CA THR A 132 8.07 3.34 8.33
C THR A 132 8.86 4.62 8.05
N ASP A 133 8.16 5.75 7.89
CA ASP A 133 8.79 7.06 7.74
C ASP A 133 9.34 7.55 9.08
N LEU A 134 10.66 7.46 9.24
CA LEU A 134 11.34 7.91 10.46
C LEU A 134 11.33 9.43 10.60
N VAL A 135 11.29 10.19 9.51
CA VAL A 135 11.26 11.66 9.56
C VAL A 135 9.88 12.13 10.04
N GLU A 136 8.81 11.49 9.59
CA GLU A 136 7.46 11.75 10.09
C GLU A 136 7.33 11.37 11.58
N GLN A 137 7.88 10.23 12.00
CA GLN A 137 7.91 9.85 13.42
C GLN A 137 8.71 10.85 14.27
N ALA A 138 9.85 11.34 13.75
CA ALA A 138 10.63 12.36 14.44
C ALA A 138 9.86 13.68 14.57
N ARG A 139 9.12 14.11 13.54
CA ARG A 139 8.24 15.30 13.61
C ARG A 139 7.12 15.13 14.63
N ALA A 140 6.59 13.92 14.74
CA ALA A 140 5.55 13.58 15.71
C ALA A 140 6.08 13.32 17.13
N ASN A 141 7.40 13.50 17.37
CA ASN A 141 8.09 13.20 18.64
C ASN A 141 7.84 11.76 19.15
N LYS A 142 7.77 10.80 18.22
CA LYS A 142 7.56 9.37 18.54
C LYS A 142 8.87 8.59 18.66
N LEU A 143 10.01 9.19 18.30
CA LEU A 143 11.31 8.56 18.39
C LEU A 143 12.01 8.95 19.71
N ASP A 144 12.66 7.97 20.32
CA ASP A 144 13.49 8.20 21.50
C ASP A 144 14.72 9.09 21.19
N PRO A 145 15.18 9.91 22.13
CA PRO A 145 16.37 10.71 21.92
C PRO A 145 17.61 9.83 21.77
N VAL A 146 18.37 10.05 20.70
CA VAL A 146 19.62 9.31 20.44
C VAL A 146 20.78 10.01 21.10
N ILE A 147 21.45 9.34 22.05
CA ILE A 147 22.55 9.88 22.82
C ILE A 147 23.85 9.13 22.49
N GLY A 148 24.97 9.84 22.38
CA GLY A 148 26.30 9.26 22.25
C GLY A 148 26.62 8.66 20.85
N ARG A 149 25.86 9.01 19.80
CA ARG A 149 26.05 8.55 18.42
C ARG A 149 26.39 9.65 17.42
N ASP A 150 26.83 10.80 17.89
CA ASP A 150 27.08 11.98 17.05
C ASP A 150 28.14 11.74 15.99
N SER A 151 29.19 11.00 16.30
CA SER A 151 30.30 10.70 15.38
C SER A 151 29.83 9.80 14.23
N GLU A 152 29.06 8.77 14.54
CA GLU A 152 28.52 7.82 13.58
C GLU A 152 27.50 8.50 12.66
N ILE A 153 26.59 9.28 13.22
CA ILE A 153 25.59 10.02 12.43
C ILE A 153 26.28 11.03 11.50
N ARG A 154 27.30 11.78 11.96
CA ARG A 154 28.09 12.68 11.09
C ARG A 154 28.79 11.91 9.96
N ASN A 155 29.32 10.74 10.24
CA ASN A 155 29.94 9.90 9.21
C ASN A 155 28.93 9.44 8.17
N VAL A 156 27.72 9.01 8.60
CA VAL A 156 26.61 8.65 7.69
C VAL A 156 26.21 9.83 6.83
N ILE A 157 26.01 11.03 7.42
CA ILE A 157 25.70 12.26 6.70
C ILE A 157 26.78 12.56 5.64
N ARG A 158 28.06 12.46 6.01
CA ARG A 158 29.18 12.70 5.09
C ARG A 158 29.17 11.72 3.92
N ILE A 159 28.84 10.43 4.14
CA ILE A 159 28.77 9.44 3.09
C ILE A 159 27.56 9.69 2.19
N LEU A 160 26.39 9.92 2.74
CA LEU A 160 25.16 10.22 1.99
C LEU A 160 25.27 11.46 1.13
N SER A 161 26.10 12.44 1.54
CA SER A 161 26.33 13.69 0.79
C SER A 161 27.31 13.54 -0.38
N ARG A 162 27.89 12.38 -0.61
CA ARG A 162 28.78 12.13 -1.76
C ARG A 162 28.00 12.03 -3.06
N LYS A 163 28.64 12.36 -4.17
CA LYS A 163 28.05 12.20 -5.51
C LYS A 163 27.98 10.71 -5.93
N THR A 164 28.93 9.91 -5.48
CA THR A 164 29.04 8.46 -5.79
C THR A 164 29.45 7.72 -4.53
N LYS A 165 29.20 6.40 -4.47
CA LYS A 165 29.51 5.55 -3.30
C LYS A 165 28.92 6.13 -2.02
N ASN A 166 27.68 6.56 -2.11
CA ASN A 166 26.95 7.28 -1.05
C ASN A 166 26.02 6.37 -0.22
N ASN A 167 26.19 5.06 -0.31
CA ASN A 167 25.43 4.10 0.48
C ASN A 167 26.27 3.64 1.69
N PRO A 168 26.03 4.17 2.91
CA PRO A 168 26.73 3.73 4.11
C PRO A 168 26.25 2.34 4.55
N VAL A 169 27.16 1.53 5.07
CA VAL A 169 26.84 0.26 5.72
C VAL A 169 27.25 0.37 7.20
N LEU A 170 26.29 0.09 8.10
CA LEU A 170 26.50 0.06 9.54
C LEU A 170 26.85 -1.37 9.96
N ILE A 171 28.03 -1.55 10.52
CA ILE A 171 28.53 -2.85 10.98
C ILE A 171 28.70 -2.81 12.50
N GLY A 172 28.25 -3.86 13.17
CA GLY A 172 28.38 -3.99 14.64
C GLY A 172 27.55 -5.15 15.17
N GLU A 173 27.83 -5.54 16.39
CA GLU A 173 27.10 -6.58 17.11
C GLU A 173 25.59 -6.27 17.23
N PRO A 174 24.72 -7.28 17.40
CA PRO A 174 23.32 -7.05 17.73
C PRO A 174 23.17 -6.15 18.97
N GLY A 175 22.18 -5.26 18.97
CA GLY A 175 21.88 -4.40 20.14
C GLY A 175 22.78 -3.19 20.34
N VAL A 176 23.83 -2.98 19.52
CA VAL A 176 24.71 -1.80 19.67
C VAL A 176 24.09 -0.47 19.19
N GLY A 177 22.84 -0.48 18.74
CA GLY A 177 22.11 0.72 18.35
C GLY A 177 22.33 1.14 16.89
N LYS A 178 22.47 0.20 15.94
CA LYS A 178 22.54 0.53 14.50
C LYS A 178 21.29 1.28 14.00
N THR A 179 20.10 0.82 14.41
CA THR A 179 18.83 1.46 14.07
C THR A 179 18.72 2.87 14.64
N ALA A 180 19.21 3.08 15.88
CA ALA A 180 19.25 4.39 16.50
C ALA A 180 20.03 5.44 15.69
N ILE A 181 21.01 5.03 14.87
CA ILE A 181 21.75 5.95 13.98
C ILE A 181 20.83 6.50 12.89
N ALA A 182 19.95 5.67 12.30
CA ALA A 182 18.97 6.11 11.32
C ALA A 182 17.91 7.03 11.94
N GLU A 183 17.44 6.72 13.14
CA GLU A 183 16.50 7.54 13.92
C GLU A 183 17.13 8.91 14.30
N GLY A 184 18.38 8.90 14.74
CA GLY A 184 19.13 10.13 15.05
C GLY A 184 19.36 10.99 13.80
N LEU A 185 19.59 10.40 12.65
CA LEU A 185 19.66 11.12 11.38
C LEU A 185 18.31 11.76 11.03
N ALA A 186 17.19 11.03 11.20
CA ALA A 186 15.85 11.56 10.97
C ALA A 186 15.55 12.77 11.89
N GLN A 187 15.93 12.69 13.18
CA GLN A 187 15.79 13.80 14.12
C GLN A 187 16.62 15.02 13.69
N ARG A 188 17.83 14.81 13.14
CA ARG A 188 18.66 15.93 12.63
C ARG A 188 18.07 16.54 11.36
N ILE A 189 17.48 15.76 10.47
CA ILE A 189 16.77 16.28 9.30
C ILE A 189 15.63 17.21 9.75
N VAL A 190 14.83 16.78 10.72
CA VAL A 190 13.72 17.58 11.27
C VAL A 190 14.20 18.88 11.90
N ARG A 191 15.34 18.85 12.61
CA ARG A 191 15.95 20.04 13.23
C ARG A 191 16.68 20.94 12.23
N GLY A 192 16.86 20.49 10.97
CA GLY A 192 17.65 21.19 9.97
C GLY A 192 19.18 21.12 10.19
N ASP A 193 19.64 20.24 11.11
CA ASP A 193 21.06 20.01 11.43
C ASP A 193 21.72 19.02 10.46
N VAL A 194 21.52 19.25 9.17
CA VAL A 194 22.08 18.49 8.06
C VAL A 194 22.41 19.41 6.88
N PRO A 195 23.32 19.02 5.97
CA PRO A 195 23.56 19.76 4.73
C PRO A 195 22.30 19.94 3.89
N ASP A 196 22.23 20.98 3.06
CA ASP A 196 21.06 21.30 2.23
C ASP A 196 20.63 20.12 1.35
N SER A 197 21.57 19.30 0.89
CA SER A 197 21.28 18.09 0.09
C SER A 197 20.45 17.04 0.81
N LEU A 198 20.33 17.11 2.14
CA LEU A 198 19.60 16.15 2.97
C LEU A 198 18.37 16.74 3.67
N LYS A 199 18.18 18.07 3.67
CA LYS A 199 17.09 18.73 4.41
C LYS A 199 15.69 18.28 4.00
N ASP A 200 15.50 18.02 2.69
CA ASP A 200 14.20 17.61 2.12
C ASP A 200 14.12 16.11 1.86
N ARG A 201 15.01 15.33 2.47
CA ARG A 201 15.00 13.88 2.36
C ARG A 201 14.11 13.26 3.42
N THR A 202 13.50 12.15 3.04
CA THR A 202 12.74 11.28 3.94
C THR A 202 13.52 9.99 4.15
N ILE A 203 13.47 9.43 5.34
CA ILE A 203 14.11 8.14 5.67
C ILE A 203 13.00 7.14 5.91
N PHE A 204 12.92 6.11 5.07
CA PHE A 204 12.04 4.96 5.30
C PHE A 204 12.83 3.78 5.84
N SER A 205 12.42 3.29 7.02
CA SER A 205 12.91 2.03 7.59
C SER A 205 12.08 0.90 7.02
N LEU A 206 12.73 -0.01 6.28
CA LEU A 206 12.07 -1.16 5.66
C LEU A 206 11.89 -2.27 6.69
N ASP A 207 10.66 -2.76 6.84
CA ASP A 207 10.34 -3.93 7.67
C ASP A 207 10.47 -5.21 6.84
N MET A 208 11.61 -5.87 7.00
CA MET A 208 11.89 -7.14 6.34
C MET A 208 10.94 -8.25 6.79
N GLY A 209 10.52 -8.23 8.06
CA GLY A 209 9.56 -9.19 8.59
C GLY A 209 8.19 -9.06 7.92
N ALA A 210 7.70 -7.84 7.73
CA ALA A 210 6.44 -7.58 7.03
C ALA A 210 6.50 -7.98 5.55
N LEU A 211 7.66 -7.80 4.88
CA LEU A 211 7.84 -8.23 3.48
C LEU A 211 7.76 -9.75 3.31
N ILE A 212 8.28 -10.51 4.29
CA ILE A 212 8.31 -11.97 4.27
C ILE A 212 6.98 -12.55 4.79
N ALA A 213 6.33 -11.88 5.74
CA ALA A 213 5.09 -12.36 6.35
C ALA A 213 3.99 -12.55 5.30
N GLY A 214 3.39 -13.75 5.29
CA GLY A 214 2.32 -14.09 4.36
C GLY A 214 2.75 -14.35 2.92
N ALA A 215 4.03 -14.21 2.57
CA ALA A 215 4.54 -14.65 1.27
C ALA A 215 4.57 -16.18 1.22
N LYS A 216 3.77 -16.77 0.32
CA LYS A 216 3.71 -18.23 0.14
C LYS A 216 4.92 -18.77 -0.61
N TYR A 217 5.52 -17.94 -1.46
CA TYR A 217 6.64 -18.31 -2.33
C TYR A 217 7.68 -17.18 -2.34
N ARG A 218 8.93 -17.54 -2.60
CA ARG A 218 10.05 -16.60 -2.73
C ARG A 218 9.76 -15.49 -3.77
N GLY A 219 9.03 -15.80 -4.83
CA GLY A 219 8.66 -14.83 -5.87
C GLY A 219 7.82 -13.67 -5.35
N GLU A 220 6.88 -13.91 -4.44
CA GLU A 220 6.04 -12.84 -3.84
C GLU A 220 6.86 -11.85 -3.04
N PHE A 221 7.83 -12.34 -2.24
CA PHE A 221 8.78 -11.49 -1.54
C PHE A 221 9.59 -10.61 -2.49
N GLU A 222 10.11 -11.21 -3.58
CA GLU A 222 10.89 -10.47 -4.58
C GLU A 222 10.05 -9.40 -5.27
N GLU A 223 8.78 -9.65 -5.55
CA GLU A 223 7.86 -8.68 -6.15
C GLU A 223 7.56 -7.51 -5.21
N ARG A 224 7.27 -7.79 -3.93
CA ARG A 224 7.07 -6.77 -2.89
C ARG A 224 8.30 -5.88 -2.74
N LEU A 225 9.48 -6.48 -2.66
CA LEU A 225 10.74 -5.74 -2.58
C LEU A 225 10.99 -4.89 -3.83
N LYS A 226 10.74 -5.43 -5.03
CA LYS A 226 10.84 -4.68 -6.29
C LYS A 226 9.87 -3.49 -6.31
N ALA A 227 8.64 -3.66 -5.79
CA ALA A 227 7.67 -2.58 -5.70
C ALA A 227 8.17 -1.44 -4.81
N VAL A 228 8.69 -1.75 -3.61
CA VAL A 228 9.33 -0.77 -2.71
C VAL A 228 10.48 -0.04 -3.42
N LEU A 229 11.40 -0.78 -4.04
CA LEU A 229 12.55 -0.20 -4.74
C LEU A 229 12.13 0.69 -5.91
N ASN A 230 11.04 0.35 -6.61
CA ASN A 230 10.51 1.16 -7.70
C ASN A 230 9.92 2.48 -7.18
N GLU A 231 9.24 2.49 -6.04
CA GLU A 231 8.74 3.72 -5.40
C GLU A 231 9.91 4.61 -4.95
N VAL A 232 10.94 4.02 -4.34
CA VAL A 232 12.17 4.75 -3.96
C VAL A 232 12.83 5.38 -5.19
N LYS A 233 12.95 4.64 -6.30
CA LYS A 233 13.51 5.18 -7.57
C LYS A 233 12.68 6.32 -8.13
N LYS A 234 11.34 6.21 -8.12
CA LYS A 234 10.42 7.27 -8.61
C LYS A 234 10.49 8.55 -7.78
N SER A 235 10.97 8.48 -6.54
CA SER A 235 11.13 9.65 -5.67
C SER A 235 12.26 10.59 -6.10
N ASP A 236 13.02 10.23 -7.14
CA ASP A 236 14.17 11.02 -7.65
C ASP A 236 15.17 11.39 -6.53
N GLY A 237 15.48 10.39 -5.73
CA GLY A 237 16.45 10.49 -4.64
C GLY A 237 15.94 11.22 -3.39
N ARG A 238 14.68 11.60 -3.29
CA ARG A 238 14.11 12.21 -2.07
C ARG A 238 14.00 11.22 -0.92
N ILE A 239 13.98 9.93 -1.20
CA ILE A 239 13.86 8.87 -0.20
C ILE A 239 15.20 8.20 0.03
N ILE A 240 15.58 8.08 1.29
CA ILE A 240 16.68 7.26 1.78
C ILE A 240 16.05 6.01 2.38
N LEU A 241 16.37 4.84 1.82
CA LEU A 241 15.88 3.57 2.34
C LEU A 241 16.87 3.03 3.38
N PHE A 242 16.42 2.83 4.60
CA PHE A 242 17.16 2.13 5.64
C PHE A 242 16.70 0.68 5.68
N ILE A 243 17.63 -0.26 5.52
CA ILE A 243 17.37 -1.69 5.60
C ILE A 243 18.12 -2.23 6.80
N ASP A 244 17.40 -2.65 7.82
CA ASP A 244 17.99 -3.34 8.96
C ASP A 244 18.18 -4.82 8.64
N GLU A 245 19.15 -5.45 9.29
CA GLU A 245 19.43 -6.89 9.17
C GLU A 245 19.55 -7.38 7.71
N LEU A 246 20.34 -6.68 6.90
CA LEU A 246 20.52 -6.97 5.47
C LEU A 246 20.90 -8.45 5.20
N HIS A 247 21.51 -9.13 6.16
CA HIS A 247 21.86 -10.55 6.06
C HIS A 247 20.64 -11.49 5.92
N THR A 248 19.43 -11.02 6.22
CA THR A 248 18.20 -11.82 6.06
C THR A 248 17.74 -11.93 4.61
N ILE A 249 18.32 -11.13 3.70
CA ILE A 249 17.98 -11.10 2.27
C ILE A 249 18.84 -12.09 1.45
N VAL A 250 19.96 -12.55 2.01
CA VAL A 250 20.97 -13.36 1.30
C VAL A 250 20.70 -14.85 1.48
#